data_5dec40a250ad3836038b02efc95d5946
#
_entry.id   5dec40a250ad3836038b02efc95d5946
#
_cell.length_a   1.000
_cell.length_b   1.000
_cell.length_c   1.000
_cell.angle_alpha   90.00
_cell.angle_beta   90.00
_cell.angle_gamma   90.00
#
_symmetry.space_group_name_H-M   'P 1'
#
loop_
_entity.id
_entity.type
_entity.pdbx_description
1 polymer ?
#
loop_
_entity_poly.entity_id
_entity_poly.type
_entity_poly.pdbx_seq_one_letter_code
_entity_poly.pdbx_strand_id
1 'polypeptide(L)'
;MLLSNSLGTSFEMWDEQLPALSQRFRVLRYDHRGHGKSPTPDGSWSIETLGTDVLALLDHYDLARVNVVGLSLGAMVGMWLASHHGERVDRLVLCCTAPWLPSEEFLSRAAQVRAAGTASLTQAILERWFTPGLRATRPEILQRFAGMLAATSDEGYAKCCEAIAEMDLRPDLARIKAPTLLVFGAGDPGTTPAIGESLRAAIGDAGLVVIPRAAHLANVEQSEAVTNALMTHLCGDLMERGLAARRSVLGPEYVERAFASATELTRPFQEILTRFAWGEVWSRPAMPVETRRLITIAVLAGAGRRDELELHIRAALAGGLDPELLRETLLQTAVYAGIPAANTAFAIAQRVMSELELASS
;
A
#
# COMPACT_ATOMS: atom_id res chain seq x y z
N MET A 1 0.41 6.22 -0.44
CA MET A 1 -0.83 5.42 -0.55
C MET A 1 -2.02 6.25 -0.12
N LEU A 2 -3.19 5.96 -0.66
CA LEU A 2 -4.46 6.59 -0.32
C LEU A 2 -5.36 5.60 0.44
N LEU A 3 -6.00 6.04 1.54
CA LEU A 3 -7.03 5.29 2.27
C LEU A 3 -8.38 5.98 2.09
N SER A 4 -9.37 5.26 1.58
CA SER A 4 -10.71 5.74 1.24
C SER A 4 -11.78 5.04 2.08
N ASN A 5 -12.67 5.81 2.70
CA ASN A 5 -13.52 5.40 3.81
C ASN A 5 -14.85 4.77 3.37
N SER A 6 -15.48 4.04 4.30
CA SER A 6 -16.87 3.58 4.16
C SER A 6 -17.88 4.73 4.29
N LEU A 7 -19.07 4.57 3.73
CA LEU A 7 -20.20 5.46 3.93
C LEU A 7 -20.53 5.61 5.42
N GLY A 8 -20.68 6.84 5.90
CA GLY A 8 -21.01 7.14 7.30
C GLY A 8 -19.83 7.03 8.27
N THR A 9 -18.59 6.97 7.78
CA THR A 9 -17.37 6.96 8.59
C THR A 9 -16.46 8.13 8.24
N SER A 10 -15.49 8.45 9.11
CA SER A 10 -14.38 9.38 8.83
C SER A 10 -13.08 8.62 8.55
N PHE A 11 -12.02 9.37 8.16
CA PHE A 11 -10.69 8.78 7.94
C PHE A 11 -10.13 8.05 9.18
N GLU A 12 -10.65 8.32 10.38
CA GLU A 12 -10.27 7.67 11.63
C GLU A 12 -10.64 6.18 11.68
N MET A 13 -11.50 5.70 10.76
CA MET A 13 -11.77 4.26 10.64
C MET A 13 -10.53 3.41 10.31
N TRP A 14 -9.44 4.06 9.85
CA TRP A 14 -8.17 3.43 9.49
C TRP A 14 -7.09 3.55 10.58
N ASP A 15 -7.44 4.03 11.78
CA ASP A 15 -6.45 4.28 12.84
C ASP A 15 -5.70 3.02 13.26
N GLU A 16 -6.35 1.86 13.27
CA GLU A 16 -5.72 0.59 13.62
C GLU A 16 -4.67 0.13 12.58
N GLN A 17 -4.81 0.53 11.31
CA GLN A 17 -3.87 0.19 10.24
C GLN A 17 -2.69 1.17 10.17
N LEU A 18 -2.90 2.41 10.61
CA LEU A 18 -1.96 3.51 10.40
C LEU A 18 -0.54 3.24 10.96
N PRO A 19 -0.37 2.68 12.18
CA PRO A 19 0.97 2.44 12.74
C PRO A 19 1.83 1.51 11.87
N ALA A 20 1.25 0.47 11.28
CA ALA A 20 1.97 -0.46 10.42
C ALA A 20 2.20 0.13 9.02
N LEU A 21 1.18 0.76 8.43
CA LEU A 21 1.26 1.33 7.08
C LEU A 21 2.24 2.50 7.01
N SER A 22 2.26 3.38 8.02
CA SER A 22 3.14 4.55 8.05
C SER A 22 4.63 4.22 8.19
N GLN A 23 4.97 2.99 8.62
CA GLN A 23 6.36 2.51 8.62
C GLN A 23 6.92 2.25 7.22
N ARG A 24 6.05 2.09 6.21
CA ARG A 24 6.43 1.71 4.85
C ARG A 24 5.96 2.67 3.78
N PHE A 25 4.90 3.44 4.07
CA PHE A 25 4.25 4.31 3.10
C PHE A 25 4.07 5.72 3.65
N ARG A 26 4.12 6.72 2.76
CA ARG A 26 3.47 8.02 3.01
C ARG A 26 1.97 7.80 2.85
N VAL A 27 1.19 7.94 3.93
CA VAL A 27 -0.24 7.65 3.97
C VAL A 27 -1.03 8.95 3.84
N LEU A 28 -1.92 9.01 2.86
CA LEU A 28 -2.93 10.04 2.69
C LEU A 28 -4.29 9.48 3.10
N ARG A 29 -4.95 10.12 4.05
CA ARG A 29 -6.31 9.83 4.48
C ARG A 29 -7.16 11.08 4.26
N TYR A 30 -8.40 10.89 3.89
CA TYR A 30 -9.33 12.00 3.66
C TYR A 30 -10.75 11.60 4.07
N ASP A 31 -11.59 12.58 4.28
CA ASP A 31 -13.03 12.38 4.45
C ASP A 31 -13.73 12.64 3.11
N HIS A 32 -14.64 11.74 2.71
CA HIS A 32 -15.52 12.00 1.58
C HIS A 32 -16.32 13.29 1.82
N ARG A 33 -16.74 13.95 0.76
CA ARG A 33 -17.66 15.09 0.88
C ARG A 33 -18.85 14.71 1.77
N GLY A 34 -19.27 15.62 2.66
CA GLY A 34 -20.32 15.40 3.63
C GLY A 34 -19.97 14.48 4.81
N HIS A 35 -18.73 13.98 4.92
CA HIS A 35 -18.25 13.15 6.02
C HIS A 35 -17.16 13.84 6.80
N GLY A 36 -17.02 13.50 8.08
CA GLY A 36 -15.98 14.04 8.95
C GLY A 36 -15.93 15.57 8.93
N LYS A 37 -14.80 16.13 8.46
CA LYS A 37 -14.60 17.58 8.33
C LYS A 37 -14.79 18.11 6.91
N SER A 38 -15.11 17.26 5.94
CA SER A 38 -15.29 17.67 4.55
C SER A 38 -16.65 18.34 4.33
N PRO A 39 -16.71 19.41 3.52
CA PRO A 39 -17.95 20.12 3.26
C PRO A 39 -18.97 19.26 2.51
N THR A 40 -20.22 19.70 2.51
CA THR A 40 -21.35 19.12 1.75
C THR A 40 -21.71 20.05 0.59
N PRO A 41 -21.02 19.97 -0.57
CA PRO A 41 -21.33 20.83 -1.71
C PRO A 41 -22.72 20.58 -2.27
N ASP A 42 -23.28 21.59 -2.90
CA ASP A 42 -24.55 21.49 -3.64
C ASP A 42 -24.41 20.60 -4.90
N GLY A 43 -25.55 20.27 -5.52
CA GLY A 43 -25.63 19.46 -6.71
C GLY A 43 -25.77 17.95 -6.43
N SER A 44 -25.96 17.16 -7.49
CA SER A 44 -26.00 15.69 -7.45
C SER A 44 -24.58 15.13 -7.37
N TRP A 45 -24.44 13.97 -6.74
CA TRP A 45 -23.17 13.26 -6.64
C TRP A 45 -23.27 11.89 -7.30
N SER A 46 -22.16 11.46 -7.89
CA SER A 46 -21.98 10.13 -8.45
C SER A 46 -20.66 9.54 -7.93
N ILE A 47 -20.39 8.27 -8.18
CA ILE A 47 -19.09 7.66 -7.87
C ILE A 47 -17.96 8.37 -8.66
N GLU A 48 -18.25 8.82 -9.89
CA GLU A 48 -17.32 9.65 -10.66
C GLU A 48 -17.01 10.98 -9.96
N THR A 49 -18.03 11.65 -9.41
CA THR A 49 -17.82 12.91 -8.64
C THR A 49 -16.88 12.67 -7.46
N LEU A 50 -17.10 11.59 -6.69
CA LEU A 50 -16.23 11.20 -5.56
C LEU A 50 -14.83 10.82 -6.02
N GLY A 51 -14.70 10.16 -7.16
CA GLY A 51 -13.42 9.82 -7.78
C GLY A 51 -12.64 11.04 -8.25
N THR A 52 -13.33 12.04 -8.80
CA THR A 52 -12.74 13.33 -9.22
C THR A 52 -12.20 14.12 -8.02
N ASP A 53 -12.86 14.08 -6.86
CA ASP A 53 -12.31 14.66 -5.63
C ASP A 53 -10.97 14.00 -5.26
N VAL A 54 -10.87 12.69 -5.41
CA VAL A 54 -9.61 11.98 -5.15
C VAL A 54 -8.54 12.40 -6.14
N LEU A 55 -8.84 12.51 -7.42
CA LEU A 55 -7.88 13.01 -8.42
C LEU A 55 -7.36 14.40 -8.07
N ALA A 56 -8.26 15.30 -7.67
CA ALA A 56 -7.88 16.65 -7.23
C ALA A 56 -6.96 16.64 -6.00
N LEU A 57 -7.21 15.71 -5.03
CA LEU A 57 -6.33 15.52 -3.89
C LEU A 57 -4.95 15.00 -4.32
N LEU A 58 -4.89 14.02 -5.22
CA LEU A 58 -3.62 13.50 -5.72
C LEU A 58 -2.81 14.58 -6.44
N ASP A 59 -3.46 15.42 -7.24
CA ASP A 59 -2.81 16.53 -7.95
C ASP A 59 -2.34 17.61 -6.98
N HIS A 60 -3.14 17.96 -5.96
CA HIS A 60 -2.76 18.90 -4.92
C HIS A 60 -1.49 18.52 -4.15
N TYR A 61 -1.27 17.21 -3.95
CA TYR A 61 -0.10 16.69 -3.26
C TYR A 61 1.02 16.23 -4.20
N ASP A 62 0.95 16.52 -5.49
CA ASP A 62 1.91 16.10 -6.53
C ASP A 62 2.15 14.59 -6.56
N LEU A 63 1.07 13.81 -6.40
CA LEU A 63 1.11 12.35 -6.38
C LEU A 63 0.69 11.79 -7.74
N ALA A 64 1.65 11.52 -8.63
CA ALA A 64 1.38 11.00 -9.96
C ALA A 64 0.70 9.61 -9.93
N ARG A 65 1.12 8.72 -9.02
CA ARG A 65 0.61 7.36 -8.90
C ARG A 65 0.65 6.90 -7.44
N VAL A 66 -0.39 6.19 -6.97
CA VAL A 66 -0.51 5.75 -5.58
C VAL A 66 -1.10 4.34 -5.46
N ASN A 67 -0.80 3.67 -4.36
CA ASN A 67 -1.60 2.53 -3.92
C ASN A 67 -2.93 3.05 -3.39
N VAL A 68 -4.03 2.42 -3.77
CA VAL A 68 -5.39 2.77 -3.31
C VAL A 68 -5.95 1.64 -2.47
N VAL A 69 -6.38 1.97 -1.26
CA VAL A 69 -7.10 1.06 -0.35
C VAL A 69 -8.44 1.68 -0.04
N GLY A 70 -9.51 1.01 -0.41
CA GLY A 70 -10.87 1.47 -0.13
C GLY A 70 -11.69 0.43 0.61
N LEU A 71 -12.64 0.90 1.43
CA LEU A 71 -13.65 0.04 2.04
C LEU A 71 -15.04 0.53 1.65
N SER A 72 -15.91 -0.41 1.16
CA SER A 72 -17.29 -0.12 0.79
C SER A 72 -17.38 1.02 -0.23
N LEU A 73 -17.96 2.18 0.11
CA LEU A 73 -17.98 3.38 -0.74
C LEU A 73 -16.58 3.76 -1.25
N GLY A 74 -15.59 3.75 -0.35
CA GLY A 74 -14.20 4.06 -0.72
C GLY A 74 -13.62 3.06 -1.70
N ALA A 75 -14.05 1.80 -1.66
CA ALA A 75 -13.65 0.79 -2.63
C ALA A 75 -14.39 0.95 -3.97
N MET A 76 -15.65 1.43 -3.98
CA MET A 76 -16.35 1.80 -5.20
C MET A 76 -15.62 2.94 -5.93
N VAL A 77 -15.20 3.96 -5.19
CA VAL A 77 -14.34 5.04 -5.70
C VAL A 77 -13.01 4.48 -6.22
N GLY A 78 -12.40 3.54 -5.51
CA GLY A 78 -11.17 2.86 -5.93
C GLY A 78 -11.35 2.05 -7.23
N MET A 79 -12.47 1.36 -7.41
CA MET A 79 -12.81 0.66 -8.65
C MET A 79 -12.95 1.64 -9.82
N TRP A 80 -13.67 2.76 -9.61
CA TRP A 80 -13.82 3.80 -10.63
C TRP A 80 -12.45 4.40 -11.02
N LEU A 81 -11.62 4.76 -10.05
CA LEU A 81 -10.27 5.28 -10.31
C LEU A 81 -9.44 4.28 -11.12
N ALA A 82 -9.41 3.02 -10.71
CA ALA A 82 -8.58 2.01 -11.36
C ALA A 82 -9.05 1.65 -12.77
N SER A 83 -10.36 1.78 -13.05
CA SER A 83 -10.93 1.48 -14.38
C SER A 83 -10.88 2.66 -15.35
N HIS A 84 -10.93 3.92 -14.87
CA HIS A 84 -10.96 5.13 -15.71
C HIS A 84 -9.64 5.91 -15.70
N HIS A 85 -8.86 5.79 -14.61
CA HIS A 85 -7.59 6.47 -14.40
C HIS A 85 -6.52 5.49 -13.89
N GLY A 86 -6.39 4.34 -14.55
CA GLY A 86 -5.51 3.25 -14.14
C GLY A 86 -4.04 3.64 -14.02
N GLU A 87 -3.59 4.65 -14.77
CA GLU A 87 -2.25 5.24 -14.66
C GLU A 87 -1.97 5.88 -13.29
N ARG A 88 -3.02 6.28 -12.56
CA ARG A 88 -2.91 6.89 -11.23
C ARG A 88 -2.87 5.84 -10.10
N VAL A 89 -3.16 4.56 -10.39
CA VAL A 89 -3.27 3.47 -9.42
C VAL A 89 -2.15 2.46 -9.60
N ASP A 90 -1.32 2.28 -8.56
CA ASP A 90 -0.22 1.31 -8.56
C ASP A 90 -0.71 -0.09 -8.17
N ARG A 91 -1.27 -0.22 -6.97
CA ARG A 91 -1.94 -1.41 -6.47
C ARG A 91 -3.29 -1.02 -5.88
N LEU A 92 -4.25 -1.92 -5.99
CA LEU A 92 -5.62 -1.68 -5.55
C LEU A 92 -6.00 -2.67 -4.44
N VAL A 93 -6.65 -2.18 -3.38
CA VAL A 93 -7.30 -3.02 -2.39
C VAL A 93 -8.75 -2.60 -2.24
N LEU A 94 -9.64 -3.56 -2.39
CA LEU A 94 -11.09 -3.39 -2.33
C LEU A 94 -11.64 -4.21 -1.16
N CYS A 95 -12.03 -3.52 -0.08
CA CYS A 95 -12.57 -4.16 1.12
C CYS A 95 -14.09 -4.07 1.14
N CYS A 96 -14.78 -5.19 1.39
CA CYS A 96 -16.20 -5.28 1.69
C CYS A 96 -17.07 -4.39 0.78
N THR A 97 -17.07 -4.64 -0.53
CA THR A 97 -17.67 -3.77 -1.55
C THR A 97 -18.39 -4.58 -2.64
N ALA A 98 -19.07 -3.87 -3.53
CA ALA A 98 -19.70 -4.44 -4.71
C ALA A 98 -19.62 -3.46 -5.89
N PRO A 99 -19.60 -3.94 -7.15
CA PRO A 99 -19.59 -3.09 -8.33
C PRO A 99 -20.97 -2.55 -8.70
N TRP A 100 -21.99 -3.10 -8.10
CA TRP A 100 -23.41 -2.75 -8.24
C TRP A 100 -24.19 -3.21 -7.00
N LEU A 101 -25.17 -2.44 -6.60
CA LEU A 101 -26.08 -2.76 -5.48
C LEU A 101 -27.52 -2.38 -5.85
N PRO A 102 -28.56 -3.04 -5.24
CA PRO A 102 -29.95 -2.68 -5.49
C PRO A 102 -30.26 -1.22 -5.15
N SER A 103 -30.72 -0.44 -6.12
CA SER A 103 -30.96 1.00 -5.99
C SER A 103 -32.00 1.34 -4.93
N GLU A 104 -33.08 0.55 -4.82
CA GLU A 104 -34.19 0.81 -3.92
C GLU A 104 -33.79 0.89 -2.45
N GLU A 105 -32.89 0.01 -2.00
CA GLU A 105 -32.36 0.04 -0.63
C GLU A 105 -31.69 1.38 -0.30
N PHE A 106 -30.84 1.87 -1.20
CA PHE A 106 -30.08 3.09 -0.99
C PHE A 106 -30.93 4.36 -1.13
N LEU A 107 -31.88 4.39 -2.07
CA LEU A 107 -32.84 5.49 -2.20
C LEU A 107 -33.75 5.57 -0.97
N SER A 108 -34.25 4.44 -0.46
CA SER A 108 -35.02 4.39 0.78
C SER A 108 -34.21 4.92 1.98
N ARG A 109 -32.94 4.52 2.07
CA ARG A 109 -32.03 4.99 3.11
C ARG A 109 -31.75 6.49 3.02
N ALA A 110 -31.57 7.03 1.82
CA ALA A 110 -31.41 8.48 1.58
C ALA A 110 -32.66 9.25 2.05
N ALA A 111 -33.86 8.77 1.71
CA ALA A 111 -35.11 9.37 2.14
C ALA A 111 -35.28 9.33 3.68
N GLN A 112 -34.97 8.20 4.31
CA GLN A 112 -35.01 8.05 5.79
C GLN A 112 -34.06 9.04 6.47
N VAL A 113 -32.83 9.18 5.98
CA VAL A 113 -31.85 10.11 6.57
C VAL A 113 -32.28 11.56 6.43
N ARG A 114 -32.82 11.96 5.28
CA ARG A 114 -33.39 13.31 5.10
C ARG A 114 -34.57 13.60 6.05
N ALA A 115 -35.36 12.58 6.34
CA ALA A 115 -36.52 12.73 7.22
C ALA A 115 -36.19 12.70 8.72
N ALA A 116 -35.21 11.87 9.14
CA ALA A 116 -34.98 11.55 10.56
C ALA A 116 -33.49 11.63 11.00
N GLY A 117 -32.60 12.07 10.12
CA GLY A 117 -31.17 12.17 10.35
C GLY A 117 -30.43 10.83 10.32
N THR A 118 -29.09 10.90 10.19
CA THR A 118 -28.19 9.72 10.21
C THR A 118 -28.30 8.93 11.50
N ALA A 119 -28.59 9.58 12.62
CA ALA A 119 -28.78 8.93 13.92
C ALA A 119 -29.91 7.86 13.91
N SER A 120 -30.92 8.02 13.05
CA SER A 120 -32.02 7.06 12.91
C SER A 120 -31.59 5.70 12.37
N LEU A 121 -30.43 5.63 11.71
CA LEU A 121 -29.87 4.41 11.15
C LEU A 121 -28.89 3.71 12.08
N THR A 122 -28.48 4.30 13.20
CA THR A 122 -27.33 3.87 14.00
C THR A 122 -27.38 2.38 14.35
N GLN A 123 -28.50 1.88 14.87
CA GLN A 123 -28.59 0.49 15.27
C GLN A 123 -28.43 -0.46 14.08
N ALA A 124 -29.18 -0.24 13.00
CA ALA A 124 -29.17 -1.09 11.83
C ALA A 124 -27.78 -1.09 11.14
N ILE A 125 -27.11 0.07 11.11
CA ILE A 125 -25.79 0.21 10.53
C ILE A 125 -24.73 -0.50 11.39
N LEU A 126 -24.75 -0.35 12.72
CA LEU A 126 -23.82 -1.07 13.60
C LEU A 126 -24.00 -2.58 13.54
N GLU A 127 -25.24 -3.06 13.36
CA GLU A 127 -25.56 -4.49 13.18
C GLU A 127 -25.00 -5.04 11.86
N ARG A 128 -24.94 -4.22 10.82
CA ARG A 128 -24.32 -4.56 9.54
C ARG A 128 -22.79 -4.47 9.60
N TRP A 129 -22.25 -3.47 10.30
CA TRP A 129 -20.82 -3.22 10.36
C TRP A 129 -20.03 -4.24 11.17
N PHE A 130 -20.64 -4.76 12.27
CA PHE A 130 -19.96 -5.61 13.24
C PHE A 130 -20.71 -6.89 13.56
N THR A 131 -19.97 -7.96 13.76
CA THR A 131 -20.54 -9.25 14.19
C THR A 131 -21.21 -9.16 15.57
N PRO A 132 -22.17 -10.06 15.90
CA PRO A 132 -22.75 -10.14 17.25
C PRO A 132 -21.69 -10.30 18.33
N GLY A 133 -20.59 -11.02 18.06
CA GLY A 133 -19.49 -11.22 18.99
C GLY A 133 -18.79 -9.92 19.39
N LEU A 134 -18.42 -9.08 18.41
CA LEU A 134 -17.83 -7.76 18.72
C LEU A 134 -18.85 -6.87 19.42
N ARG A 135 -20.09 -6.83 18.96
CA ARG A 135 -21.14 -5.98 19.55
C ARG A 135 -21.40 -6.30 21.03
N ALA A 136 -21.26 -7.56 21.43
CA ALA A 136 -21.41 -7.96 22.84
C ALA A 136 -20.21 -7.64 23.72
N THR A 137 -18.99 -7.53 23.15
CA THR A 137 -17.75 -7.48 23.94
C THR A 137 -17.00 -6.16 23.86
N ARG A 138 -17.29 -5.29 22.87
CA ARG A 138 -16.52 -4.07 22.58
C ARG A 138 -17.41 -2.82 22.43
N PRO A 139 -18.14 -2.42 23.47
CA PRO A 139 -19.07 -1.28 23.42
C PRO A 139 -18.37 0.04 23.06
N GLU A 140 -17.11 0.21 23.40
CA GLU A 140 -16.32 1.40 23.07
C GLU A 140 -16.13 1.56 21.54
N ILE A 141 -15.98 0.47 20.79
CA ILE A 141 -15.92 0.51 19.33
C ILE A 141 -17.28 0.94 18.77
N LEU A 142 -18.38 0.38 19.28
CA LEU A 142 -19.72 0.74 18.83
C LEU A 142 -20.00 2.23 19.07
N GLN A 143 -19.62 2.75 20.24
CA GLN A 143 -19.79 4.17 20.57
C GLN A 143 -18.96 5.07 19.61
N ARG A 144 -17.72 4.71 19.33
CA ARG A 144 -16.85 5.44 18.39
C ARG A 144 -17.49 5.52 16.99
N PHE A 145 -17.95 4.40 16.47
CA PHE A 145 -18.51 4.35 15.11
C PHE A 145 -19.94 4.93 15.03
N ALA A 146 -20.73 4.82 16.08
CA ALA A 146 -21.99 5.56 16.20
C ALA A 146 -21.75 7.08 16.18
N GLY A 147 -20.69 7.56 16.85
CA GLY A 147 -20.26 8.95 16.83
C GLY A 147 -19.85 9.43 15.42
N MET A 148 -19.11 8.62 14.67
CA MET A 148 -18.74 8.94 13.27
C MET A 148 -19.97 9.06 12.38
N LEU A 149 -20.91 8.11 12.50
CA LEU A 149 -22.15 8.15 11.74
C LEU A 149 -22.98 9.38 12.09
N ALA A 150 -23.15 9.69 13.36
CA ALA A 150 -23.90 10.86 13.82
C ALA A 150 -23.25 12.20 13.44
N ALA A 151 -21.93 12.23 13.26
CA ALA A 151 -21.18 13.41 12.81
C ALA A 151 -21.21 13.60 11.26
N THR A 152 -21.66 12.58 10.52
CA THR A 152 -21.82 12.67 9.05
C THR A 152 -23.01 13.57 8.72
N SER A 153 -22.85 14.49 7.76
CA SER A 153 -23.94 15.33 7.27
C SER A 153 -25.09 14.48 6.73
N ASP A 154 -26.31 14.73 7.19
CA ASP A 154 -27.51 14.00 6.71
C ASP A 154 -27.63 14.10 5.20
N GLU A 155 -27.51 15.30 4.64
CA GLU A 155 -27.55 15.49 3.19
C GLU A 155 -26.37 14.86 2.48
N GLY A 156 -25.16 14.92 3.08
CA GLY A 156 -23.96 14.26 2.55
C GLY A 156 -24.12 12.74 2.49
N TYR A 157 -24.65 12.13 3.55
CA TYR A 157 -24.96 10.70 3.59
C TYR A 157 -26.01 10.33 2.53
N ALA A 158 -27.10 11.09 2.43
CA ALA A 158 -28.16 10.85 1.47
C ALA A 158 -27.67 10.92 0.02
N LYS A 159 -26.88 11.96 -0.34
CA LYS A 159 -26.27 12.10 -1.68
C LYS A 159 -25.30 10.95 -2.01
N CYS A 160 -24.55 10.45 -1.04
CA CYS A 160 -23.72 9.26 -1.24
C CYS A 160 -24.56 8.00 -1.45
N CYS A 161 -25.69 7.85 -0.76
CA CYS A 161 -26.64 6.76 -1.03
C CYS A 161 -27.19 6.84 -2.47
N GLU A 162 -27.55 8.02 -2.94
CA GLU A 162 -28.00 8.25 -4.32
C GLU A 162 -26.90 7.88 -5.33
N ALA A 163 -25.66 8.31 -5.08
CA ALA A 163 -24.51 7.93 -5.91
C ALA A 163 -24.29 6.41 -5.98
N ILE A 164 -24.50 5.68 -4.88
CA ILE A 164 -24.44 4.22 -4.85
C ILE A 164 -25.64 3.61 -5.61
N ALA A 165 -26.84 4.18 -5.46
CA ALA A 165 -28.05 3.70 -6.13
C ALA A 165 -27.96 3.78 -7.66
N GLU A 166 -27.26 4.77 -8.19
CA GLU A 166 -27.06 4.98 -9.64
C GLU A 166 -25.84 4.21 -10.19
N MET A 167 -24.98 3.69 -9.31
CA MET A 167 -23.72 3.08 -9.71
C MET A 167 -23.91 1.71 -10.39
N ASP A 168 -23.28 1.53 -11.56
CA ASP A 168 -22.99 0.22 -12.15
C ASP A 168 -21.58 0.20 -12.75
N LEU A 169 -20.62 -0.37 -12.01
CA LEU A 169 -19.23 -0.51 -12.42
C LEU A 169 -18.91 -1.88 -13.04
N ARG A 170 -19.89 -2.77 -13.18
CA ARG A 170 -19.69 -4.12 -13.75
C ARG A 170 -19.08 -4.09 -15.17
N PRO A 171 -19.48 -3.18 -16.06
CA PRO A 171 -18.90 -3.11 -17.42
C PRO A 171 -17.41 -2.69 -17.43
N ASP A 172 -16.96 -2.02 -16.37
CA ASP A 172 -15.62 -1.41 -16.33
C ASP A 172 -14.59 -2.29 -15.60
N LEU A 173 -14.99 -3.34 -14.90
CA LEU A 173 -14.10 -4.18 -14.09
C LEU A 173 -12.93 -4.76 -14.89
N ALA A 174 -13.16 -5.19 -16.13
CA ALA A 174 -12.12 -5.74 -17.00
C ALA A 174 -11.05 -4.71 -17.43
N ARG A 175 -11.32 -3.41 -17.23
CA ARG A 175 -10.38 -2.30 -17.50
C ARG A 175 -9.36 -2.12 -16.37
N ILE A 176 -9.64 -2.66 -15.17
CA ILE A 176 -8.72 -2.60 -14.03
C ILE A 176 -7.48 -3.44 -14.35
N LYS A 177 -6.31 -2.79 -14.44
CA LYS A 177 -5.02 -3.42 -14.73
C LYS A 177 -4.09 -3.46 -13.51
N ALA A 178 -4.39 -2.67 -12.48
CA ALA A 178 -3.63 -2.67 -11.25
C ALA A 178 -3.77 -4.02 -10.53
N PRO A 179 -2.67 -4.63 -10.04
CA PRO A 179 -2.76 -5.80 -9.16
C PRO A 179 -3.74 -5.51 -8.01
N THR A 180 -4.74 -6.37 -7.86
CA THR A 180 -5.88 -6.10 -6.97
C THR A 180 -5.98 -7.15 -5.86
N LEU A 181 -6.19 -6.69 -4.62
CA LEU A 181 -6.57 -7.53 -3.50
C LEU A 181 -8.01 -7.24 -3.08
N LEU A 182 -8.80 -8.27 -2.98
CA LEU A 182 -10.16 -8.25 -2.47
C LEU A 182 -10.15 -8.77 -1.03
N VAL A 183 -10.71 -8.00 -0.08
CA VAL A 183 -10.75 -8.37 1.35
C VAL A 183 -12.18 -8.33 1.82
N PHE A 184 -12.73 -9.47 2.25
CA PHE A 184 -14.13 -9.58 2.64
C PHE A 184 -14.31 -10.19 4.02
N GLY A 185 -15.18 -9.62 4.85
CA GLY A 185 -15.58 -10.23 6.11
C GLY A 185 -16.48 -11.44 5.88
N ALA A 186 -16.17 -12.57 6.52
CA ALA A 186 -16.97 -13.80 6.37
C ALA A 186 -18.44 -13.65 6.84
N GLY A 187 -18.69 -12.72 7.75
CA GLY A 187 -20.00 -12.43 8.33
C GLY A 187 -20.66 -11.15 7.79
N ASP A 188 -20.14 -10.54 6.71
CA ASP A 188 -20.78 -9.36 6.10
C ASP A 188 -22.10 -9.75 5.42
N PRO A 189 -23.25 -9.24 5.90
CA PRO A 189 -24.53 -9.61 5.33
C PRO A 189 -24.86 -8.91 4.00
N GLY A 190 -24.18 -7.81 3.69
CA GLY A 190 -24.47 -6.97 2.52
C GLY A 190 -23.49 -7.18 1.37
N THR A 191 -22.19 -7.12 1.68
CA THR A 191 -21.13 -7.38 0.69
C THR A 191 -20.45 -8.70 1.05
N THR A 192 -21.06 -9.80 0.59
CA THR A 192 -20.67 -11.16 0.96
C THR A 192 -19.40 -11.63 0.24
N PRO A 193 -18.70 -12.65 0.77
CA PRO A 193 -17.56 -13.29 0.06
C PRO A 193 -17.89 -13.76 -1.36
N ALA A 194 -19.14 -14.14 -1.65
CA ALA A 194 -19.57 -14.51 -2.99
C ALA A 194 -19.47 -13.35 -4.00
N ILE A 195 -19.74 -12.12 -3.56
CA ILE A 195 -19.49 -10.91 -4.37
C ILE A 195 -17.98 -10.75 -4.62
N GLY A 196 -17.15 -11.03 -3.61
CA GLY A 196 -15.69 -11.04 -3.75
C GLY A 196 -15.21 -12.03 -4.82
N GLU A 197 -15.77 -13.24 -4.86
CA GLU A 197 -15.46 -14.22 -5.92
C GLU A 197 -15.87 -13.72 -7.31
N SER A 198 -17.04 -13.06 -7.41
CA SER A 198 -17.50 -12.49 -8.67
C SER A 198 -16.58 -11.36 -9.15
N LEU A 199 -16.14 -10.49 -8.24
CA LEU A 199 -15.14 -9.44 -8.54
C LEU A 199 -13.81 -10.06 -8.96
N ARG A 200 -13.32 -11.10 -8.28
CA ARG A 200 -12.09 -11.81 -8.61
C ARG A 200 -12.14 -12.40 -10.02
N ALA A 201 -13.28 -12.93 -10.41
CA ALA A 201 -13.45 -13.48 -11.75
C ALA A 201 -13.51 -12.39 -12.85
N ALA A 202 -13.97 -11.17 -12.51
CA ALA A 202 -14.12 -10.08 -13.46
C ALA A 202 -12.86 -9.21 -13.60
N ILE A 203 -12.00 -9.14 -12.56
CA ILE A 203 -10.73 -8.39 -12.56
C ILE A 203 -9.58 -9.37 -12.86
N GLY A 204 -8.81 -9.10 -13.93
CA GLY A 204 -7.84 -10.06 -14.49
C GLY A 204 -6.68 -10.45 -13.56
N ASP A 205 -6.21 -9.54 -12.68
CA ASP A 205 -5.14 -9.79 -11.69
C ASP A 205 -5.67 -9.48 -10.28
N ALA A 206 -6.50 -10.39 -9.75
CA ALA A 206 -7.13 -10.22 -8.45
C ALA A 206 -6.99 -11.44 -7.54
N GLY A 207 -6.48 -11.21 -6.31
CA GLY A 207 -6.50 -12.14 -5.20
C GLY A 207 -7.70 -11.88 -4.28
N LEU A 208 -8.18 -12.89 -3.56
CA LEU A 208 -9.26 -12.78 -2.57
C LEU A 208 -8.82 -13.33 -1.22
N VAL A 209 -9.06 -12.55 -0.17
CA VAL A 209 -8.89 -12.97 1.23
C VAL A 209 -10.21 -12.77 1.96
N VAL A 210 -10.70 -13.85 2.58
CA VAL A 210 -11.89 -13.81 3.43
C VAL A 210 -11.44 -13.81 4.89
N ILE A 211 -11.85 -12.79 5.64
CA ILE A 211 -11.47 -12.58 7.03
C ILE A 211 -12.52 -13.25 7.94
N PRO A 212 -12.14 -14.31 8.66
CA PRO A 212 -13.06 -14.99 9.56
C PRO A 212 -13.43 -14.10 10.76
N ARG A 213 -14.62 -14.28 11.30
CA ARG A 213 -15.14 -13.53 12.46
C ARG A 213 -15.10 -12.01 12.26
N ALA A 214 -15.35 -11.56 11.05
CA ALA A 214 -15.48 -10.15 10.69
C ALA A 214 -16.72 -9.94 9.85
N ALA A 215 -17.38 -8.79 10.04
CA ALA A 215 -18.47 -8.31 9.21
C ALA A 215 -17.96 -7.20 8.26
N HIS A 216 -18.76 -6.16 8.04
CA HIS A 216 -18.49 -5.13 7.02
C HIS A 216 -17.24 -4.29 7.30
N LEU A 217 -17.03 -3.85 8.56
CA LEU A 217 -15.82 -3.14 8.94
C LEU A 217 -14.73 -4.13 9.41
N ALA A 218 -14.36 -5.04 8.54
CA ALA A 218 -13.37 -6.08 8.82
C ALA A 218 -12.01 -5.51 9.27
N ASN A 219 -11.64 -4.33 8.77
CA ASN A 219 -10.40 -3.61 9.15
C ASN A 219 -10.39 -3.19 10.62
N VAL A 220 -11.53 -2.99 11.24
CA VAL A 220 -11.68 -2.67 12.68
C VAL A 220 -11.83 -3.94 13.51
N GLU A 221 -12.66 -4.86 13.04
CA GLU A 221 -13.03 -6.07 13.79
C GLU A 221 -11.88 -7.09 13.86
N GLN A 222 -11.11 -7.22 12.80
CA GLN A 222 -9.93 -8.09 12.68
C GLN A 222 -8.74 -7.30 12.14
N SER A 223 -8.39 -6.24 12.86
CA SER A 223 -7.43 -5.22 12.41
C SER A 223 -6.06 -5.81 12.03
N GLU A 224 -5.53 -6.75 12.81
CA GLU A 224 -4.26 -7.39 12.53
C GLU A 224 -4.30 -8.22 11.24
N ALA A 225 -5.33 -9.05 11.06
CA ALA A 225 -5.47 -9.90 9.88
C ALA A 225 -5.61 -9.07 8.61
N VAL A 226 -6.43 -8.01 8.64
CA VAL A 226 -6.57 -7.08 7.53
C VAL A 226 -5.26 -6.34 7.26
N THR A 227 -4.60 -5.80 8.29
CA THR A 227 -3.31 -5.10 8.14
C THR A 227 -2.26 -6.01 7.50
N ASN A 228 -2.17 -7.27 7.91
CA ASN A 228 -1.24 -8.24 7.31
C ASN A 228 -1.56 -8.51 5.84
N ALA A 229 -2.84 -8.66 5.47
CA ALA A 229 -3.26 -8.82 4.09
C ALA A 229 -2.90 -7.59 3.23
N LEU A 230 -3.18 -6.37 3.75
CA LEU A 230 -2.79 -5.11 3.11
C LEU A 230 -1.28 -5.04 2.89
N MET A 231 -0.49 -5.27 3.95
CA MET A 231 0.97 -5.20 3.88
C MET A 231 1.55 -6.19 2.89
N THR A 232 1.04 -7.43 2.87
CA THR A 232 1.48 -8.46 1.94
C THR A 232 1.25 -8.04 0.49
N HIS A 233 0.07 -7.53 0.17
CA HIS A 233 -0.29 -7.10 -1.19
C HIS A 233 0.44 -5.81 -1.60
N LEU A 234 0.40 -4.77 -0.76
CA LEU A 234 0.89 -3.44 -1.09
C LEU A 234 2.40 -3.33 -1.11
N CYS A 235 3.09 -4.15 -0.30
CA CYS A 235 4.53 -4.22 -0.34
C CYS A 235 5.06 -5.01 -1.54
N GLY A 236 4.21 -5.71 -2.28
CA GLY A 236 4.62 -6.63 -3.33
C GLY A 236 5.29 -7.90 -2.78
N ASP A 237 5.55 -8.87 -3.63
CA ASP A 237 6.38 -10.01 -3.24
C ASP A 237 7.78 -9.51 -2.87
N LEU A 238 8.31 -10.01 -1.75
CA LEU A 238 9.68 -9.71 -1.30
C LEU A 238 10.71 -10.03 -2.38
N MET A 239 10.44 -11.01 -3.24
CA MET A 239 11.29 -11.35 -4.37
C MET A 239 11.30 -10.23 -5.41
N GLU A 240 10.13 -9.73 -5.82
CA GLU A 240 9.98 -8.64 -6.78
C GLU A 240 10.67 -7.36 -6.28
N ARG A 241 10.39 -6.97 -5.04
CA ARG A 241 11.04 -5.82 -4.39
C ARG A 241 12.55 -6.01 -4.26
N GLY A 242 12.95 -7.22 -3.87
CA GLY A 242 14.34 -7.58 -3.74
C GLY A 242 15.09 -7.52 -5.08
N LEU A 243 14.49 -8.00 -6.14
CA LEU A 243 15.04 -7.91 -7.48
C LEU A 243 15.17 -6.44 -7.94
N ALA A 244 14.15 -5.62 -7.71
CA ALA A 244 14.18 -4.19 -8.03
C ALA A 244 15.30 -3.46 -7.27
N ALA A 245 15.38 -3.64 -5.95
CA ALA A 245 16.43 -3.04 -5.13
C ALA A 245 17.84 -3.53 -5.52
N ARG A 246 17.99 -4.84 -5.75
CA ARG A 246 19.27 -5.44 -6.13
C ARG A 246 19.76 -4.96 -7.49
N ARG A 247 18.86 -4.85 -8.48
CA ARG A 247 19.17 -4.27 -9.80
C ARG A 247 19.56 -2.80 -9.72
N SER A 248 18.85 -2.02 -8.92
CA SER A 248 19.14 -0.59 -8.70
C SER A 248 20.52 -0.36 -8.04
N VAL A 249 20.97 -1.27 -7.19
CA VAL A 249 22.22 -1.12 -6.43
C VAL A 249 23.40 -1.77 -7.13
N LEU A 250 23.26 -2.98 -7.68
CA LEU A 250 24.34 -3.78 -8.28
C LEU A 250 24.35 -3.77 -9.81
N GLY A 251 23.33 -3.18 -10.45
CA GLY A 251 23.11 -3.22 -11.87
C GLY A 251 22.31 -4.46 -12.34
N PRO A 252 21.45 -4.31 -13.38
CA PRO A 252 20.60 -5.38 -13.87
C PRO A 252 21.41 -6.58 -14.41
N GLU A 253 22.48 -6.32 -15.17
CA GLU A 253 23.31 -7.37 -15.75
C GLU A 253 23.95 -8.30 -14.72
N TYR A 254 24.40 -7.75 -13.59
CA TYR A 254 24.95 -8.56 -12.50
C TYR A 254 23.89 -9.49 -11.92
N VAL A 255 22.70 -8.96 -11.66
CA VAL A 255 21.60 -9.73 -11.06
C VAL A 255 21.12 -10.84 -12.00
N GLU A 256 21.00 -10.55 -13.28
CA GLU A 256 20.61 -11.53 -14.30
C GLU A 256 21.62 -12.65 -14.44
N ARG A 257 22.93 -12.31 -14.50
CA ARG A 257 24.00 -13.31 -14.50
C ARG A 257 23.97 -14.19 -13.25
N ALA A 258 23.76 -13.61 -12.07
CA ALA A 258 23.71 -14.35 -10.81
C ALA A 258 22.57 -15.38 -10.77
N PHE A 259 21.42 -15.06 -11.37
CA PHE A 259 20.29 -16.00 -11.49
C PHE A 259 20.49 -17.01 -12.63
N ALA A 260 21.05 -16.59 -13.75
CA ALA A 260 21.32 -17.48 -14.89
C ALA A 260 22.36 -18.55 -14.57
N SER A 261 23.37 -18.21 -13.76
CA SER A 261 24.43 -19.14 -13.33
C SER A 261 24.04 -19.95 -12.08
N ALA A 262 22.86 -19.74 -11.50
CA ALA A 262 22.42 -20.45 -10.30
C ALA A 262 22.10 -21.91 -10.62
N THR A 263 22.80 -22.83 -9.93
CA THR A 263 22.54 -24.27 -9.96
C THR A 263 21.41 -24.66 -9.01
N GLU A 264 20.97 -25.94 -9.04
CA GLU A 264 20.00 -26.44 -8.06
C GLU A 264 20.46 -26.23 -6.61
N LEU A 265 21.76 -26.33 -6.35
CA LEU A 265 22.35 -26.08 -5.03
C LEU A 265 22.27 -24.61 -4.62
N THR A 266 22.58 -23.69 -5.53
CA THR A 266 22.73 -22.27 -5.21
C THR A 266 21.47 -21.43 -5.43
N ARG A 267 20.51 -21.91 -6.19
CA ARG A 267 19.23 -21.21 -6.47
C ARG A 267 18.45 -20.84 -5.19
N PRO A 268 18.26 -21.76 -4.22
CA PRO A 268 17.57 -21.41 -2.96
C PRO A 268 18.29 -20.28 -2.19
N PHE A 269 19.61 -20.27 -2.22
CA PHE A 269 20.39 -19.21 -1.58
C PHE A 269 20.19 -17.85 -2.29
N GLN A 270 20.20 -17.80 -3.62
CA GLN A 270 19.91 -16.59 -4.38
C GLN A 270 18.51 -16.03 -4.08
N GLU A 271 17.53 -16.93 -3.93
CA GLU A 271 16.15 -16.52 -3.58
C GLU A 271 16.05 -15.98 -2.16
N ILE A 272 16.64 -16.65 -1.17
CA ILE A 272 16.66 -16.19 0.23
C ILE A 272 17.41 -14.84 0.32
N LEU A 273 18.58 -14.72 -0.29
CA LEU A 273 19.37 -13.49 -0.33
C LEU A 273 18.55 -12.34 -0.93
N THR A 274 17.87 -12.59 -2.05
CA THR A 274 17.09 -11.57 -2.74
C THR A 274 15.86 -11.15 -1.92
N ARG A 275 15.14 -12.09 -1.34
CA ARG A 275 13.96 -11.80 -0.50
C ARG A 275 14.35 -11.09 0.79
N PHE A 276 15.32 -11.63 1.53
CA PHE A 276 15.66 -11.12 2.85
C PHE A 276 16.53 -9.85 2.78
N ALA A 277 17.75 -9.94 2.24
CA ALA A 277 18.65 -8.79 2.25
C ALA A 277 18.10 -7.64 1.39
N TRP A 278 17.68 -7.92 0.17
CA TRP A 278 17.24 -6.91 -0.78
C TRP A 278 15.78 -6.53 -0.60
N GLY A 279 14.89 -7.51 -0.42
CA GLY A 279 13.44 -7.28 -0.28
C GLY A 279 13.05 -6.73 1.09
N GLU A 280 13.66 -7.19 2.19
CA GLU A 280 13.34 -6.71 3.53
C GLU A 280 14.20 -5.54 4.01
N VAL A 281 15.50 -5.54 3.71
CA VAL A 281 16.41 -4.56 4.29
C VAL A 281 16.70 -3.41 3.33
N TRP A 282 17.22 -3.71 2.12
CA TRP A 282 17.62 -2.68 1.16
C TRP A 282 16.47 -1.86 0.59
N SER A 283 15.28 -2.41 0.51
CA SER A 283 14.08 -1.72 0.03
C SER A 283 13.39 -0.81 1.06
N ARG A 284 13.88 -0.74 2.32
CA ARG A 284 13.28 0.11 3.37
C ARG A 284 13.55 1.59 3.09
N PRO A 285 12.52 2.47 3.11
CA PRO A 285 12.66 3.88 2.73
C PRO A 285 13.35 4.76 3.78
N ALA A 286 13.45 4.30 5.04
CA ALA A 286 13.94 5.10 6.17
C ALA A 286 15.42 5.54 6.05
N MET A 287 16.20 4.89 5.19
CA MET A 287 17.62 5.23 4.99
C MET A 287 17.91 5.37 3.49
N PRO A 288 18.54 6.45 3.05
CA PRO A 288 18.96 6.64 1.66
C PRO A 288 19.87 5.50 1.16
N VAL A 289 19.74 5.15 -0.12
CA VAL A 289 20.52 4.07 -0.75
C VAL A 289 22.02 4.37 -0.66
N GLU A 290 22.44 5.62 -0.82
CA GLU A 290 23.84 6.04 -0.70
C GLU A 290 24.39 5.74 0.70
N THR A 291 23.66 6.10 1.75
CA THR A 291 24.06 5.79 3.14
C THR A 291 24.18 4.28 3.36
N ARG A 292 23.24 3.48 2.80
CA ARG A 292 23.33 2.00 2.87
C ARG A 292 24.58 1.48 2.18
N ARG A 293 24.96 2.05 1.01
CA ARG A 293 26.18 1.70 0.29
C ARG A 293 27.42 1.96 1.12
N LEU A 294 27.54 3.14 1.73
CA LEU A 294 28.68 3.51 2.56
C LEU A 294 28.82 2.60 3.80
N ILE A 295 27.72 2.33 4.50
CA ILE A 295 27.69 1.38 5.63
C ILE A 295 28.11 -0.02 5.18
N THR A 296 27.60 -0.51 4.06
CA THR A 296 27.92 -1.84 3.53
C THR A 296 29.42 -1.94 3.19
N ILE A 297 29.97 -0.93 2.52
CA ILE A 297 31.40 -0.85 2.19
C ILE A 297 32.25 -0.86 3.47
N ALA A 298 31.90 -0.05 4.47
CA ALA A 298 32.62 0.00 5.74
C ALA A 298 32.60 -1.36 6.47
N VAL A 299 31.43 -2.02 6.53
CA VAL A 299 31.28 -3.33 7.18
C VAL A 299 32.07 -4.40 6.42
N LEU A 300 32.00 -4.44 5.09
CA LEU A 300 32.73 -5.43 4.28
C LEU A 300 34.24 -5.24 4.39
N ALA A 301 34.73 -3.99 4.40
CA ALA A 301 36.14 -3.67 4.62
C ALA A 301 36.61 -4.14 6.01
N GLY A 302 35.85 -3.81 7.06
CA GLY A 302 36.16 -4.22 8.43
C GLY A 302 36.08 -5.75 8.65
N ALA A 303 35.16 -6.42 7.95
CA ALA A 303 35.02 -7.89 8.01
C ALA A 303 35.99 -8.64 7.09
N GLY A 304 36.79 -7.98 6.29
CA GLY A 304 37.75 -8.58 5.37
C GLY A 304 37.16 -9.33 4.19
N ARG A 305 35.91 -8.97 3.78
CA ARG A 305 35.16 -9.58 2.67
C ARG A 305 35.53 -8.93 1.34
N ARG A 306 36.66 -9.33 0.78
CA ARG A 306 37.29 -8.65 -0.36
C ARG A 306 36.47 -8.66 -1.64
N ASP A 307 35.90 -9.78 -2.01
CA ASP A 307 35.15 -9.95 -3.26
C ASP A 307 33.83 -9.16 -3.22
N GLU A 308 33.15 -9.22 -2.10
CA GLU A 308 31.91 -8.45 -1.89
C GLU A 308 32.23 -6.94 -1.78
N LEU A 309 33.35 -6.59 -1.15
CA LEU A 309 33.80 -5.20 -1.06
C LEU A 309 34.08 -4.62 -2.44
N GLU A 310 34.80 -5.33 -3.30
CA GLU A 310 35.06 -4.91 -4.68
C GLU A 310 33.78 -4.71 -5.46
N LEU A 311 32.84 -5.68 -5.38
CA LEU A 311 31.54 -5.61 -6.01
C LEU A 311 30.77 -4.34 -5.59
N HIS A 312 30.72 -4.07 -4.28
CA HIS A 312 29.95 -2.92 -3.76
C HIS A 312 30.63 -1.59 -4.06
N ILE A 313 31.97 -1.49 -4.04
CA ILE A 313 32.68 -0.29 -4.47
C ILE A 313 32.43 -0.01 -5.96
N ARG A 314 32.56 -1.02 -6.83
CA ARG A 314 32.32 -0.90 -8.26
C ARG A 314 30.90 -0.44 -8.56
N ALA A 315 29.91 -1.08 -7.94
CA ALA A 315 28.52 -0.73 -8.12
C ALA A 315 28.16 0.67 -7.57
N ALA A 316 28.82 1.09 -6.50
CA ALA A 316 28.64 2.42 -5.92
C ALA A 316 29.19 3.53 -6.83
N LEU A 317 30.41 3.38 -7.32
CA LEU A 317 31.06 4.34 -8.23
C LEU A 317 30.35 4.40 -9.59
N ALA A 318 30.00 3.25 -10.18
CA ALA A 318 29.21 3.20 -11.41
C ALA A 318 27.82 3.83 -11.25
N GLY A 319 27.26 3.78 -10.06
CA GLY A 319 25.99 4.43 -9.68
C GLY A 319 26.12 5.89 -9.22
N GLY A 320 27.28 6.53 -9.46
CA GLY A 320 27.50 7.96 -9.21
C GLY A 320 27.85 8.34 -7.77
N LEU A 321 28.33 7.38 -6.94
CA LEU A 321 28.85 7.71 -5.61
C LEU A 321 30.07 8.65 -5.75
N ASP A 322 30.09 9.75 -5.00
CA ASP A 322 31.22 10.66 -4.92
C ASP A 322 32.47 9.91 -4.39
N PRO A 323 33.60 9.88 -5.14
CA PRO A 323 34.83 9.28 -4.69
C PRO A 323 35.34 9.85 -3.37
N GLU A 324 35.03 11.10 -3.06
CA GLU A 324 35.36 11.74 -1.79
C GLU A 324 34.66 11.07 -0.61
N LEU A 325 33.36 10.80 -0.73
CA LEU A 325 32.58 10.06 0.30
C LEU A 325 33.10 8.64 0.49
N LEU A 326 33.52 7.98 -0.60
CA LEU A 326 34.16 6.68 -0.50
C LEU A 326 35.48 6.76 0.30
N ARG A 327 36.31 7.75 -0.01
CA ARG A 327 37.60 7.98 0.70
C ARG A 327 37.35 8.18 2.20
N GLU A 328 36.44 9.09 2.57
CA GLU A 328 36.13 9.37 3.97
C GLU A 328 35.55 8.15 4.70
N THR A 329 34.73 7.34 4.03
CA THR A 329 34.22 6.07 4.57
C THR A 329 35.37 5.10 4.90
N LEU A 330 36.34 4.95 4.01
CA LEU A 330 37.49 4.06 4.21
C LEU A 330 38.44 4.60 5.29
N LEU A 331 38.64 5.91 5.37
CA LEU A 331 39.41 6.55 6.46
C LEU A 331 38.73 6.31 7.82
N GLN A 332 37.41 6.51 7.89
CA GLN A 332 36.66 6.23 9.11
C GLN A 332 36.73 4.74 9.51
N THR A 333 36.70 3.85 8.52
CA THR A 333 36.85 2.39 8.75
C THR A 333 38.23 2.07 9.33
N ALA A 334 39.30 2.77 8.91
CA ALA A 334 40.64 2.56 9.42
C ALA A 334 40.74 2.77 10.94
N VAL A 335 40.00 3.72 11.50
CA VAL A 335 40.01 4.04 12.93
C VAL A 335 39.42 2.87 13.75
N TYR A 336 38.37 2.22 13.28
CA TYR A 336 37.60 1.21 14.05
C TYR A 336 37.90 -0.24 13.67
N ALA A 337 38.31 -0.49 12.41
CA ALA A 337 38.66 -1.82 11.91
C ALA A 337 40.16 -2.06 11.76
N GLY A 338 40.97 -1.00 11.96
CA GLY A 338 42.41 -1.04 11.91
C GLY A 338 43.01 -0.79 10.52
N ILE A 339 44.25 -0.27 10.54
CA ILE A 339 45.02 0.14 9.34
C ILE A 339 45.15 -0.99 8.29
N PRO A 340 45.39 -2.27 8.65
CA PRO A 340 45.51 -3.32 7.65
C PRO A 340 44.22 -3.56 6.83
N ALA A 341 43.05 -3.45 7.46
CA ALA A 341 41.77 -3.58 6.77
C ALA A 341 41.55 -2.43 5.79
N ALA A 342 41.79 -1.20 6.21
CA ALA A 342 41.69 -0.02 5.37
C ALA A 342 42.71 -0.04 4.21
N ASN A 343 43.95 -0.44 4.44
CA ASN A 343 44.95 -0.55 3.37
C ASN A 343 44.52 -1.49 2.25
N THR A 344 43.93 -2.63 2.61
CA THR A 344 43.33 -3.56 1.62
C THR A 344 42.14 -2.91 0.88
N ALA A 345 41.30 -2.20 1.58
CA ALA A 345 40.11 -1.54 1.00
C ALA A 345 40.52 -0.39 0.05
N PHE A 346 41.51 0.41 0.41
CA PHE A 346 42.05 1.46 -0.47
C PHE A 346 42.65 0.87 -1.75
N ALA A 347 43.42 -0.23 -1.66
CA ALA A 347 44.00 -0.89 -2.83
C ALA A 347 42.90 -1.41 -3.78
N ILE A 348 41.80 -1.99 -3.25
CA ILE A 348 40.63 -2.41 -4.04
C ILE A 348 39.98 -1.19 -4.69
N ALA A 349 39.73 -0.12 -3.93
CA ALA A 349 39.08 1.09 -4.44
C ALA A 349 39.89 1.73 -5.58
N GLN A 350 41.19 1.87 -5.42
CA GLN A 350 42.07 2.42 -6.44
C GLN A 350 42.06 1.58 -7.74
N ARG A 351 42.12 0.25 -7.62
CA ARG A 351 42.03 -0.63 -8.79
C ARG A 351 40.68 -0.47 -9.51
N VAL A 352 39.57 -0.48 -8.80
CA VAL A 352 38.24 -0.31 -9.36
C VAL A 352 38.05 1.04 -10.06
N MET A 353 38.58 2.14 -9.48
CA MET A 353 38.55 3.47 -10.08
C MET A 353 39.32 3.50 -11.41
N SER A 354 40.53 2.96 -11.43
CA SER A 354 41.35 2.88 -12.66
C SER A 354 40.66 2.07 -13.77
N GLU A 355 40.00 0.97 -13.42
CA GLU A 355 39.29 0.14 -14.41
C GLU A 355 38.03 0.85 -14.97
N LEU A 356 37.33 1.64 -14.15
CA LEU A 356 36.15 2.41 -14.61
C LEU A 356 36.56 3.60 -15.50
N GLU A 357 37.67 4.26 -15.21
CA GLU A 357 38.21 5.34 -16.03
C GLU A 357 38.63 4.85 -17.43
N LEU A 358 39.28 3.67 -17.51
CA LEU A 358 39.69 3.03 -18.77
C LEU A 358 38.46 2.57 -19.61
N ALA A 359 37.35 2.22 -18.96
CA ALA A 359 36.14 1.82 -19.67
C ALA A 359 35.32 3.01 -20.19
N SER A 360 35.59 4.22 -19.71
CA SER A 360 34.91 5.47 -20.08
C SER A 360 35.67 6.28 -21.13
N SER A 361 36.91 5.93 -21.42
CA SER A 361 37.79 6.49 -22.45
C SER A 361 37.78 5.62 -23.70
#